data_b39a20e717309592f637abfb7787b711
#
_entry.id   b39a20e717309592f637abfb7787b711
#
_cell.length_a   1.000
_cell.length_b   1.000
_cell.length_c   1.000
_cell.angle_alpha   90.00
_cell.angle_beta   90.00
_cell.angle_gamma   90.00
#
_symmetry.space_group_name_H-M   'P 1'
#
loop_
_entity.id
_entity.type
_entity.pdbx_description
1 polymer ?
#
loop_
_entity_poly.entity_id
_entity_poly.type
_entity_poly.pdbx_seq_one_letter_code
_entity_poly.pdbx_strand_id
1 'polypeptide(L)'
;RSRRDKPQQHNFTHRLLVASLKGHSGSVSCLDFSSNGKYLASCADDRTVRLWSTRDFTAREHRCLRANVGLDHAELVRLSPDSRAFIVWLANEETIRVYKMTKKDDGSFTFTASSGDFPKKHKAPVINIGIAETGKFIMTASSDTTILIWSPKGEVLASINTNQMNNAYATVSPCGRFVASCGFTPDVKVWEVCFGKKGDFREVARAFELKGHTAGIHCFSFSNDSRRMATVSKDGTWKFWDTDVEYKKQQDPYLLLTGRCEAAEPCRIALSPDAQVVAVSSGADIVVYNTRRGEEEERIAGAHGRCVTDLAFDTTGRYLASAGDRAIRLFHNAAGHRAVVEEMEAMLKKTSNKATRERLEQQISGARKALAAIYGKKH
;
A
#
# COMPACT_ATOMS: atom_id res chain seq x y z
N ARG A 1 -45.58 -10.02 -7.20
CA ARG A 1 -44.33 -9.50 -7.84
C ARG A 1 -43.66 -8.56 -6.81
N SER A 2 -42.74 -9.06 -5.98
CA SER A 2 -41.99 -8.24 -5.06
C SER A 2 -41.02 -7.35 -5.86
N ARG A 3 -41.12 -6.05 -5.64
CA ARG A 3 -40.12 -5.08 -6.07
C ARG A 3 -38.80 -5.45 -5.39
N ARG A 4 -37.83 -5.95 -6.13
CA ARG A 4 -36.45 -6.04 -5.68
C ARG A 4 -35.95 -4.61 -5.55
N ASP A 5 -35.77 -4.16 -4.32
CA ASP A 5 -35.10 -2.89 -4.02
C ASP A 5 -33.72 -2.92 -4.69
N LYS A 6 -33.50 -2.00 -5.62
CA LYS A 6 -32.18 -1.75 -6.19
C LYS A 6 -31.28 -1.28 -5.04
N PRO A 7 -30.11 -1.87 -4.82
CA PRO A 7 -29.19 -1.40 -3.79
C PRO A 7 -28.93 0.10 -4.03
N GLN A 8 -29.22 0.92 -3.04
CA GLN A 8 -28.93 2.35 -3.09
C GLN A 8 -27.45 2.52 -3.35
N GLN A 9 -27.10 3.26 -4.42
CA GLN A 9 -25.74 3.67 -4.66
C GLN A 9 -25.30 4.59 -3.53
N HIS A 10 -24.16 4.26 -2.90
CA HIS A 10 -23.54 5.12 -1.90
C HIS A 10 -23.08 6.42 -2.59
N ASN A 11 -23.83 7.50 -2.43
CA ASN A 11 -23.48 8.84 -2.89
C ASN A 11 -22.53 9.46 -1.88
N PHE A 12 -21.23 9.42 -2.20
CA PHE A 12 -20.16 9.96 -1.39
C PHE A 12 -19.66 11.28 -1.97
N THR A 13 -19.54 12.28 -1.10
CA THR A 13 -18.92 13.56 -1.44
C THR A 13 -17.97 13.96 -0.30
N HIS A 14 -16.84 14.55 -0.65
CA HIS A 14 -15.87 15.09 0.31
C HIS A 14 -15.06 16.18 -0.39
N ARG A 15 -14.65 17.21 0.34
CA ARG A 15 -13.87 18.34 -0.23
C ARG A 15 -12.56 17.91 -0.85
N LEU A 16 -11.95 16.82 -0.38
CA LEU A 16 -10.68 16.29 -0.90
C LEU A 16 -10.87 15.23 -2.00
N LEU A 17 -12.11 14.84 -2.30
CA LEU A 17 -12.36 13.82 -3.31
C LEU A 17 -11.94 14.33 -4.70
N VAL A 18 -11.00 13.63 -5.32
CA VAL A 18 -10.56 13.85 -6.70
C VAL A 18 -11.50 13.16 -7.67
N ALA A 19 -11.73 11.87 -7.43
CA ALA A 19 -12.51 11.01 -8.31
C ALA A 19 -12.96 9.73 -7.61
N SER A 20 -14.05 9.17 -8.11
CA SER A 20 -14.45 7.78 -7.83
C SER A 20 -14.27 6.98 -9.10
N LEU A 21 -13.33 6.04 -9.11
CA LEU A 21 -13.09 5.17 -10.26
C LEU A 21 -14.13 4.06 -10.25
N LYS A 22 -15.05 4.13 -11.19
CA LYS A 22 -16.15 3.19 -11.36
C LYS A 22 -15.89 2.27 -12.54
N GLY A 23 -16.16 1.00 -12.37
CA GLY A 23 -15.95 -0.02 -13.40
C GLY A 23 -16.15 -1.42 -12.87
N HIS A 24 -15.65 -1.69 -11.68
CA HIS A 24 -15.93 -2.96 -11.01
C HIS A 24 -17.41 -3.13 -10.66
N SER A 25 -17.94 -4.31 -10.94
CA SER A 25 -19.31 -4.69 -10.57
C SER A 25 -19.38 -5.42 -9.23
N GLY A 26 -18.24 -5.71 -8.62
CA GLY A 26 -18.09 -6.34 -7.33
C GLY A 26 -17.17 -5.53 -6.40
N SER A 27 -17.04 -5.98 -5.16
CA SER A 27 -16.21 -5.31 -4.16
C SER A 27 -14.73 -5.41 -4.49
N VAL A 28 -14.05 -4.27 -4.50
CA VAL A 28 -12.60 -4.17 -4.68
C VAL A 28 -11.91 -4.59 -3.41
N SER A 29 -10.97 -5.53 -3.52
CA SER A 29 -10.25 -6.12 -2.38
C SER A 29 -8.80 -5.66 -2.25
N CYS A 30 -8.17 -5.23 -3.34
CA CYS A 30 -6.76 -4.87 -3.33
C CYS A 30 -6.46 -3.79 -4.38
N LEU A 31 -5.54 -2.92 -4.02
CA LEU A 31 -5.00 -1.85 -4.85
C LEU A 31 -3.48 -1.98 -4.90
N ASP A 32 -2.87 -1.69 -6.05
CA ASP A 32 -1.43 -1.62 -6.18
C ASP A 32 -1.01 -0.57 -7.21
N PHE A 33 -0.23 0.41 -6.80
CA PHE A 33 0.38 1.37 -7.71
C PHE A 33 1.63 0.77 -8.35
N SER A 34 1.81 1.01 -9.64
CA SER A 34 3.05 0.63 -10.31
C SER A 34 4.24 1.44 -9.81
N SER A 35 5.44 0.84 -9.84
CA SER A 35 6.68 1.49 -9.39
C SER A 35 7.00 2.75 -10.17
N ASN A 36 6.63 2.81 -11.46
CA ASN A 36 6.82 4.00 -12.30
C ASN A 36 5.75 5.09 -12.08
N GLY A 37 4.77 4.84 -11.22
CA GLY A 37 3.69 5.79 -10.91
C GLY A 37 2.63 5.97 -11.99
N LYS A 38 2.68 5.24 -13.10
CA LYS A 38 1.78 5.43 -14.25
C LYS A 38 0.46 4.69 -14.13
N TYR A 39 0.40 3.63 -13.33
CA TYR A 39 -0.76 2.73 -13.27
C TYR A 39 -1.17 2.44 -11.84
N LEU A 40 -2.47 2.22 -11.69
CA LEU A 40 -3.10 1.63 -10.51
C LEU A 40 -3.77 0.33 -10.92
N ALA A 41 -3.41 -0.78 -10.31
CA ALA A 41 -4.09 -2.05 -10.48
C ALA A 41 -5.11 -2.26 -9.35
N SER A 42 -6.25 -2.83 -9.69
CA SER A 42 -7.30 -3.23 -8.75
C SER A 42 -7.86 -4.59 -9.09
N CYS A 43 -8.27 -5.35 -8.10
CA CYS A 43 -9.00 -6.60 -8.30
C CYS A 43 -10.25 -6.64 -7.43
N ALA A 44 -11.23 -7.38 -7.89
CA ALA A 44 -12.53 -7.50 -7.24
C ALA A 44 -13.13 -8.89 -7.43
N ASP A 45 -14.17 -9.19 -6.68
CA ASP A 45 -14.93 -10.45 -6.79
C ASP A 45 -15.77 -10.57 -8.08
N ASP A 46 -15.78 -9.52 -8.91
CA ASP A 46 -16.36 -9.56 -10.27
C ASP A 46 -15.52 -10.34 -11.29
N ARG A 47 -14.47 -11.04 -10.86
CA ARG A 47 -13.55 -11.82 -11.67
C ARG A 47 -12.69 -10.99 -12.63
N THR A 48 -12.48 -9.72 -12.32
CA THR A 48 -11.63 -8.85 -13.16
C THR A 48 -10.49 -8.26 -12.35
N VAL A 49 -9.37 -8.06 -13.04
CA VAL A 49 -8.30 -7.14 -12.65
C VAL A 49 -8.39 -5.95 -13.59
N ARG A 50 -8.33 -4.75 -13.05
CA ARG A 50 -8.40 -3.52 -13.82
C ARG A 50 -7.12 -2.71 -13.65
N LEU A 51 -6.67 -2.14 -14.74
CA LEU A 51 -5.51 -1.26 -14.79
C LEU A 51 -5.97 0.15 -15.18
N TRP A 52 -5.75 1.10 -14.27
CA TRP A 52 -6.14 2.50 -14.41
C TRP A 52 -4.91 3.34 -14.71
N SER A 53 -5.01 4.33 -15.59
CA SER A 53 -3.96 5.29 -15.83
C SER A 53 -4.01 6.40 -14.78
N THR A 54 -2.90 6.64 -14.07
CA THR A 54 -2.83 7.71 -13.06
C THR A 54 -2.91 9.10 -13.69
N ARG A 55 -2.57 9.22 -14.96
CA ARG A 55 -2.71 10.46 -15.74
C ARG A 55 -4.14 10.94 -15.82
N ASP A 56 -5.11 10.01 -15.83
CA ASP A 56 -6.53 10.31 -16.01
C ASP A 56 -7.28 10.53 -14.69
N PHE A 57 -6.60 10.54 -13.55
CA PHE A 57 -7.26 10.68 -12.24
C PHE A 57 -8.09 11.95 -12.11
N THR A 58 -7.63 13.04 -12.69
CA THR A 58 -8.35 14.33 -12.69
C THR A 58 -9.25 14.53 -13.91
N ALA A 59 -9.31 13.58 -14.82
CA ALA A 59 -10.17 13.63 -15.99
C ALA A 59 -11.64 13.41 -15.62
N ARG A 60 -12.55 13.86 -16.46
CA ARG A 60 -13.98 13.68 -16.28
C ARG A 60 -14.40 12.21 -16.41
N GLU A 61 -13.76 11.47 -17.30
CA GLU A 61 -14.01 10.06 -17.54
C GLU A 61 -12.75 9.26 -17.27
N HIS A 62 -12.93 8.10 -16.64
CA HIS A 62 -11.85 7.20 -16.30
C HIS A 62 -12.00 5.91 -17.10
N ARG A 63 -11.01 5.66 -17.94
CA ARG A 63 -10.92 4.41 -18.70
C ARG A 63 -10.00 3.44 -17.96
N CYS A 64 -10.34 2.18 -17.99
CA CYS A 64 -9.50 1.12 -17.47
C CYS A 64 -9.35 -0.01 -18.49
N LEU A 65 -8.23 -0.68 -18.42
CA LEU A 65 -7.99 -1.94 -19.11
C LEU A 65 -8.42 -3.10 -18.21
N ARG A 66 -9.11 -4.06 -18.76
CA ARG A 66 -9.66 -5.19 -18.01
C ARG A 66 -8.98 -6.49 -18.39
N ALA A 67 -8.53 -7.23 -17.37
CA ALA A 67 -8.13 -8.61 -17.49
C ALA A 67 -9.16 -9.52 -16.81
N ASN A 68 -9.61 -10.55 -17.50
CA ASN A 68 -10.55 -11.53 -16.97
C ASN A 68 -9.76 -12.68 -16.30
N VAL A 69 -10.18 -13.06 -15.10
CA VAL A 69 -9.55 -14.16 -14.35
C VAL A 69 -10.17 -15.53 -14.67
N GLY A 70 -11.27 -15.55 -15.44
CA GLY A 70 -11.95 -16.77 -15.82
C GLY A 70 -12.96 -17.23 -14.78
N LEU A 71 -12.85 -18.49 -14.33
CA LEU A 71 -13.81 -19.10 -13.40
C LEU A 71 -13.51 -18.81 -11.91
N ASP A 72 -12.44 -18.09 -11.64
CA ASP A 72 -12.02 -17.67 -10.30
C ASP A 72 -12.00 -16.15 -10.19
N HIS A 73 -11.68 -15.63 -9.02
CA HIS A 73 -11.41 -14.20 -8.84
C HIS A 73 -10.12 -13.99 -8.06
N ALA A 74 -9.50 -12.84 -8.26
CA ALA A 74 -8.32 -12.44 -7.52
C ALA A 74 -8.71 -11.68 -6.26
N GLU A 75 -8.16 -12.07 -5.12
CA GLU A 75 -8.28 -11.33 -3.86
C GLU A 75 -7.18 -10.30 -3.70
N LEU A 76 -6.03 -10.56 -4.31
CA LEU A 76 -4.83 -9.72 -4.22
C LEU A 76 -4.22 -9.57 -5.62
N VAL A 77 -3.64 -8.40 -5.89
CA VAL A 77 -2.94 -8.09 -7.12
C VAL A 77 -1.68 -7.29 -6.81
N ARG A 78 -0.57 -7.61 -7.49
CA ARG A 78 0.67 -6.83 -7.44
C ARG A 78 1.26 -6.71 -8.84
N LEU A 79 1.65 -5.50 -9.20
CA LEU A 79 2.35 -5.20 -10.45
C LEU A 79 3.84 -5.51 -10.31
N SER A 80 4.44 -6.05 -11.38
CA SER A 80 5.89 -6.22 -11.40
C SER A 80 6.61 -4.87 -11.47
N PRO A 81 7.87 -4.78 -11.00
CA PRO A 81 8.62 -3.53 -10.99
C PRO A 81 8.78 -2.88 -12.37
N ASP A 82 8.87 -3.69 -13.42
CA ASP A 82 9.01 -3.24 -14.80
C ASP A 82 7.68 -2.95 -15.51
N SER A 83 6.55 -3.13 -14.83
CA SER A 83 5.20 -3.01 -15.38
C SER A 83 4.93 -3.90 -16.61
N ARG A 84 5.60 -5.04 -16.70
CA ARG A 84 5.41 -6.03 -17.78
C ARG A 84 4.59 -7.25 -17.37
N ALA A 85 4.30 -7.35 -16.10
CA ALA A 85 3.50 -8.43 -15.53
C ALA A 85 2.77 -7.98 -14.28
N PHE A 86 1.78 -8.75 -13.89
CA PHE A 86 1.23 -8.70 -12.55
C PHE A 86 0.95 -10.12 -12.05
N ILE A 87 0.96 -10.28 -10.76
CA ILE A 87 0.57 -11.51 -10.08
C ILE A 87 -0.73 -11.31 -9.34
N VAL A 88 -1.52 -12.36 -9.25
CA VAL A 88 -2.75 -12.39 -8.47
C VAL A 88 -2.75 -13.60 -7.54
N TRP A 89 -3.41 -13.45 -6.39
CA TRP A 89 -3.79 -14.57 -5.55
C TRP A 89 -5.23 -14.95 -5.86
N LEU A 90 -5.43 -16.20 -6.28
CA LEU A 90 -6.73 -16.74 -6.66
C LEU A 90 -7.50 -17.23 -5.43
N ALA A 91 -8.75 -16.80 -5.30
CA ALA A 91 -9.57 -17.11 -4.14
C ALA A 91 -9.89 -18.61 -4.00
N ASN A 92 -10.24 -19.27 -5.09
CA ASN A 92 -10.68 -20.66 -5.09
C ASN A 92 -9.52 -21.64 -5.30
N GLU A 93 -8.65 -21.38 -6.27
CA GLU A 93 -7.46 -22.19 -6.52
C GLU A 93 -6.38 -22.05 -5.44
N GLU A 94 -6.44 -20.99 -4.66
CA GLU A 94 -5.51 -20.70 -3.55
C GLU A 94 -4.04 -20.79 -3.98
N THR A 95 -3.72 -20.10 -5.06
CA THR A 95 -2.38 -20.05 -5.65
C THR A 95 -2.12 -18.76 -6.38
N ILE A 96 -0.87 -18.52 -6.73
CA ILE A 96 -0.45 -17.39 -7.58
C ILE A 96 -0.61 -17.75 -9.05
N ARG A 97 -1.23 -16.83 -9.78
CA ARG A 97 -1.21 -16.80 -11.25
C ARG A 97 -0.49 -15.57 -11.74
N VAL A 98 0.36 -15.74 -12.74
CA VAL A 98 1.12 -14.67 -13.38
C VAL A 98 0.44 -14.29 -14.70
N TYR A 99 0.24 -12.99 -14.91
CA TYR A 99 -0.24 -12.42 -16.16
C TYR A 99 0.85 -11.58 -16.81
N LYS A 100 1.13 -11.84 -18.08
CA LYS A 100 1.98 -10.97 -18.90
C LYS A 100 1.19 -9.78 -19.42
N MET A 101 1.81 -8.62 -19.38
CA MET A 101 1.28 -7.37 -19.92
C MET A 101 2.08 -7.02 -21.20
N THR A 102 1.45 -7.13 -22.35
CA THR A 102 2.08 -6.75 -23.64
C THR A 102 1.51 -5.42 -24.10
N LYS A 103 2.36 -4.42 -24.21
CA LYS A 103 1.97 -3.10 -24.68
C LYS A 103 1.74 -3.12 -26.19
N LYS A 104 0.62 -2.55 -26.63
CA LYS A 104 0.28 -2.34 -28.04
C LYS A 104 0.75 -0.96 -28.50
N ASP A 105 0.77 -0.75 -29.82
CA ASP A 105 1.16 0.52 -30.45
C ASP A 105 0.28 1.70 -30.02
N ASP A 106 -1.01 1.45 -29.71
CA ASP A 106 -1.95 2.45 -29.22
C ASP A 106 -1.79 2.80 -27.73
N GLY A 107 -0.79 2.21 -27.05
CA GLY A 107 -0.53 2.41 -25.63
C GLY A 107 -1.36 1.55 -24.66
N SER A 108 -2.31 0.76 -25.18
CA SER A 108 -3.06 -0.21 -24.40
C SER A 108 -2.24 -1.48 -24.14
N PHE A 109 -2.74 -2.35 -23.24
CA PHE A 109 -2.13 -3.64 -22.95
C PHE A 109 -3.05 -4.80 -23.29
N THR A 110 -2.45 -5.90 -23.73
CA THR A 110 -3.08 -7.22 -23.67
C THR A 110 -2.55 -7.97 -22.45
N PHE A 111 -3.43 -8.75 -21.84
CA PHE A 111 -3.11 -9.55 -20.64
C PHE A 111 -3.23 -11.03 -20.99
N THR A 112 -2.17 -11.78 -20.75
CA THR A 112 -2.11 -13.21 -21.05
C THR A 112 -1.62 -13.96 -19.82
N ALA A 113 -2.42 -14.93 -19.35
CA ALA A 113 -2.01 -15.80 -18.27
C ALA A 113 -0.81 -16.65 -18.71
N SER A 114 0.21 -16.74 -17.85
CA SER A 114 1.33 -17.65 -18.06
C SER A 114 0.88 -19.09 -17.97
N SER A 115 1.58 -20.00 -18.67
CA SER A 115 1.32 -21.42 -18.59
C SER A 115 1.64 -21.97 -17.20
N GLY A 116 0.61 -22.41 -16.50
CA GLY A 116 0.73 -23.00 -15.17
C GLY A 116 0.79 -21.98 -14.03
N ASP A 117 -0.06 -22.23 -13.03
CA ASP A 117 -0.05 -21.47 -11.78
C ASP A 117 1.06 -21.99 -10.86
N PHE A 118 1.42 -21.21 -9.85
CA PHE A 118 2.36 -21.68 -8.83
C PHE A 118 1.76 -22.86 -8.07
N PRO A 119 2.58 -23.80 -7.57
CA PRO A 119 2.08 -24.92 -6.79
C PRO A 119 1.42 -24.43 -5.50
N LYS A 120 0.34 -25.10 -5.09
CA LYS A 120 -0.34 -24.83 -3.83
C LYS A 120 0.51 -25.34 -2.66
N LYS A 121 1.02 -24.43 -1.84
CA LYS A 121 1.91 -24.74 -0.70
C LYS A 121 1.39 -24.23 0.65
N HIS A 122 0.50 -23.23 0.67
CA HIS A 122 -0.08 -22.73 1.90
C HIS A 122 -1.20 -23.63 2.43
N LYS A 123 -1.26 -23.77 3.76
CA LYS A 123 -2.27 -24.56 4.47
C LYS A 123 -3.37 -23.70 5.09
N ALA A 124 -3.19 -22.39 5.09
CA ALA A 124 -4.13 -21.40 5.63
C ALA A 124 -4.35 -20.29 4.60
N PRO A 125 -5.42 -19.48 4.74
CA PRO A 125 -5.69 -18.40 3.80
C PRO A 125 -4.52 -17.43 3.70
N VAL A 126 -4.17 -17.04 2.47
CA VAL A 126 -3.14 -16.03 2.21
C VAL A 126 -3.72 -14.63 2.43
N ILE A 127 -3.03 -13.82 3.21
CA ILE A 127 -3.47 -12.47 3.58
C ILE A 127 -2.80 -11.38 2.77
N ASN A 128 -1.61 -11.63 2.22
CA ASN A 128 -0.93 -10.73 1.32
C ASN A 128 0.08 -11.44 0.44
N ILE A 129 0.39 -10.81 -0.68
CA ILE A 129 1.44 -11.19 -1.61
C ILE A 129 2.27 -9.95 -1.95
N GLY A 130 3.50 -10.15 -2.41
CA GLY A 130 4.37 -9.07 -2.82
C GLY A 130 5.38 -9.52 -3.85
N ILE A 131 5.85 -8.59 -4.67
CA ILE A 131 6.97 -8.76 -5.59
C ILE A 131 8.08 -7.83 -5.13
N ALA A 132 9.29 -8.37 -4.95
CA ALA A 132 10.44 -7.53 -4.64
C ALA A 132 10.75 -6.58 -5.80
N GLU A 133 11.06 -5.32 -5.50
CA GLU A 133 11.44 -4.31 -6.49
C GLU A 133 12.66 -4.74 -7.32
N THR A 134 13.50 -5.58 -6.76
CA THR A 134 14.64 -6.20 -7.45
C THR A 134 14.22 -7.24 -8.50
N GLY A 135 12.97 -7.67 -8.50
CA GLY A 135 12.46 -8.77 -9.33
C GLY A 135 12.97 -10.15 -8.93
N LYS A 136 13.69 -10.28 -7.82
CA LYS A 136 14.38 -11.52 -7.45
C LYS A 136 13.51 -12.52 -6.72
N PHE A 137 12.45 -12.08 -6.06
CA PHE A 137 11.57 -12.98 -5.32
C PHE A 137 10.14 -12.47 -5.24
N ILE A 138 9.26 -13.39 -4.94
CA ILE A 138 7.85 -13.15 -4.62
C ILE A 138 7.63 -13.63 -3.18
N MET A 139 6.84 -12.88 -2.42
CA MET A 139 6.43 -13.23 -1.06
C MET A 139 4.94 -13.59 -1.05
N THR A 140 4.60 -14.64 -0.31
CA THR A 140 3.20 -14.94 0.07
C THR A 140 3.14 -15.17 1.58
N ALA A 141 2.16 -14.57 2.24
CA ALA A 141 1.97 -14.68 3.68
C ALA A 141 0.57 -15.21 3.99
N SER A 142 0.48 -16.24 4.79
CA SER A 142 -0.79 -16.81 5.24
C SER A 142 -1.20 -16.31 6.62
N SER A 143 -2.47 -16.50 6.96
CA SER A 143 -3.04 -16.11 8.26
C SER A 143 -2.51 -16.93 9.44
N ASP A 144 -1.92 -18.09 9.19
CA ASP A 144 -1.10 -18.80 10.18
C ASP A 144 0.25 -18.07 10.37
N THR A 145 1.28 -18.72 10.82
CA THR A 145 2.58 -18.09 11.03
C THR A 145 3.54 -18.23 9.84
N THR A 146 3.04 -18.60 8.65
CA THR A 146 3.89 -18.97 7.52
C THR A 146 4.02 -17.82 6.52
N ILE A 147 5.25 -17.50 6.13
CA ILE A 147 5.60 -16.71 4.96
C ILE A 147 6.46 -17.56 4.04
N LEU A 148 6.11 -17.61 2.75
CA LEU A 148 6.93 -18.27 1.73
C LEU A 148 7.61 -17.24 0.86
N ILE A 149 8.88 -17.49 0.57
CA ILE A 149 9.68 -16.75 -0.40
C ILE A 149 9.84 -17.64 -1.64
N TRP A 150 9.45 -17.11 -2.78
CA TRP A 150 9.43 -17.83 -4.06
C TRP A 150 10.40 -17.20 -5.05
N SER A 151 10.99 -18.01 -5.92
CA SER A 151 11.56 -17.50 -7.15
C SER A 151 10.45 -16.96 -8.07
N PRO A 152 10.75 -16.06 -9.00
CA PRO A 152 9.75 -15.60 -9.97
C PRO A 152 9.16 -16.72 -10.85
N LYS A 153 9.81 -17.87 -10.91
CA LYS A 153 9.36 -19.07 -11.65
C LYS A 153 8.44 -20.00 -10.86
N GLY A 154 8.22 -19.70 -9.57
CA GLY A 154 7.31 -20.50 -8.74
C GLY A 154 7.97 -21.61 -7.92
N GLU A 155 9.28 -21.53 -7.67
CA GLU A 155 10.00 -22.42 -6.76
C GLU A 155 10.08 -21.79 -5.37
N VAL A 156 9.79 -22.55 -4.32
CA VAL A 156 9.94 -22.09 -2.94
C VAL A 156 11.43 -22.04 -2.60
N LEU A 157 11.90 -20.83 -2.25
CA LEU A 157 13.28 -20.60 -1.84
C LEU A 157 13.44 -20.70 -0.32
N ALA A 158 12.47 -20.25 0.44
CA ALA A 158 12.49 -20.27 1.90
C ALA A 158 11.08 -20.28 2.48
N SER A 159 10.97 -20.79 3.69
CA SER A 159 9.77 -20.73 4.53
C SER A 159 10.14 -20.07 5.85
N ILE A 160 9.39 -19.03 6.22
CA ILE A 160 9.58 -18.28 7.47
C ILE A 160 8.43 -18.63 8.40
N ASN A 161 8.76 -19.03 9.63
CA ASN A 161 7.81 -19.05 10.74
C ASN A 161 7.96 -17.73 11.51
N THR A 162 6.92 -16.92 11.53
CA THR A 162 6.95 -15.59 12.17
C THR A 162 6.92 -15.66 13.68
N ASN A 163 6.43 -16.76 14.26
CA ASN A 163 6.21 -16.91 15.71
C ASN A 163 5.30 -15.81 16.31
N GLN A 164 4.40 -15.24 15.52
CA GLN A 164 3.50 -14.16 15.93
C GLN A 164 2.08 -14.64 16.28
N MET A 165 1.92 -15.94 16.49
CA MET A 165 0.67 -16.67 16.73
C MET A 165 -0.27 -16.69 15.53
N ASN A 166 -0.42 -15.60 14.82
CA ASN A 166 -1.03 -15.48 13.50
C ASN A 166 -0.35 -14.33 12.75
N ASN A 167 -0.58 -14.26 11.43
CA ASN A 167 -0.21 -13.11 10.63
C ASN A 167 -1.46 -12.28 10.31
N ALA A 168 -1.42 -11.00 10.60
CA ALA A 168 -2.47 -10.04 10.25
C ALA A 168 -2.12 -9.28 8.97
N TYR A 169 -0.86 -8.96 8.76
CA TYR A 169 -0.35 -8.25 7.59
C TYR A 169 1.12 -8.60 7.36
N ALA A 170 1.52 -8.63 6.11
CA ALA A 170 2.91 -8.79 5.70
C ALA A 170 3.15 -8.08 4.37
N THR A 171 4.35 -7.59 4.14
CA THR A 171 4.72 -6.95 2.88
C THR A 171 6.22 -7.03 2.62
N VAL A 172 6.60 -6.74 1.38
CA VAL A 172 7.99 -6.54 0.96
C VAL A 172 8.31 -5.05 1.07
N SER A 173 9.49 -4.70 1.59
CA SER A 173 9.93 -3.31 1.63
C SER A 173 10.13 -2.74 0.22
N PRO A 174 9.92 -1.43 0.00
CA PRO A 174 10.12 -0.80 -1.31
C PRO A 174 11.54 -0.97 -1.87
N CYS A 175 12.56 -1.10 -1.02
CA CYS A 175 13.94 -1.37 -1.46
C CYS A 175 14.14 -2.81 -1.98
N GLY A 176 13.18 -3.70 -1.77
CA GLY A 176 13.23 -5.11 -2.21
C GLY A 176 14.13 -6.02 -1.37
N ARG A 177 14.67 -5.54 -0.24
CA ARG A 177 15.57 -6.31 0.62
C ARG A 177 14.87 -7.03 1.76
N PHE A 178 13.80 -6.44 2.28
CA PHE A 178 13.16 -6.89 3.51
C PHE A 178 11.76 -7.43 3.27
N VAL A 179 11.40 -8.39 4.10
CA VAL A 179 10.03 -8.85 4.29
C VAL A 179 9.66 -8.62 5.75
N ALA A 180 8.49 -8.08 6.00
CA ALA A 180 8.02 -7.78 7.34
C ALA A 180 6.64 -8.38 7.58
N SER A 181 6.34 -8.69 8.83
CA SER A 181 5.03 -9.21 9.26
C SER A 181 4.61 -8.70 10.63
N CYS A 182 3.32 -8.61 10.86
CA CYS A 182 2.70 -8.37 12.14
C CYS A 182 1.52 -9.33 12.36
N GLY A 183 1.10 -9.48 13.60
CA GLY A 183 0.01 -10.36 13.94
C GLY A 183 -0.50 -10.15 15.36
N PHE A 184 -0.81 -11.24 16.05
CA PHE A 184 -1.36 -11.21 17.39
C PHE A 184 -0.35 -10.69 18.44
N THR A 185 0.94 -10.96 18.24
CA THR A 185 2.00 -10.43 19.13
C THR A 185 2.22 -8.93 18.89
N PRO A 186 2.65 -8.17 19.93
CA PRO A 186 2.73 -6.71 19.84
C PRO A 186 4.00 -6.19 19.14
N ASP A 187 4.50 -6.90 18.16
CA ASP A 187 5.71 -6.57 17.41
C ASP A 187 5.49 -6.60 15.89
N VAL A 188 6.33 -5.90 15.17
CA VAL A 188 6.58 -6.13 13.75
C VAL A 188 7.94 -6.80 13.64
N LYS A 189 8.01 -7.91 12.93
CA LYS A 189 9.27 -8.62 12.65
C LYS A 189 9.70 -8.37 11.21
N VAL A 190 10.97 -8.12 11.02
CA VAL A 190 11.57 -7.82 9.72
C VAL A 190 12.73 -8.77 9.46
N TRP A 191 12.70 -9.39 8.28
CA TRP A 191 13.76 -10.30 7.78
C TRP A 191 14.41 -9.71 6.54
N GLU A 192 15.71 -9.95 6.38
CA GLU A 192 16.43 -9.65 5.15
C GLU A 192 16.46 -10.91 4.27
N VAL A 193 16.05 -10.76 3.01
CA VAL A 193 16.18 -11.82 1.99
C VAL A 193 17.50 -11.60 1.26
N CYS A 194 18.45 -12.51 1.48
CA CYS A 194 19.84 -12.35 1.04
C CYS A 194 20.10 -13.10 -0.27
N PHE A 195 20.69 -12.39 -1.24
CA PHE A 195 21.14 -12.94 -2.51
C PHE A 195 22.65 -12.74 -2.67
N GLY A 196 23.28 -13.68 -3.34
CA GLY A 196 24.70 -13.60 -3.69
C GLY A 196 24.97 -12.60 -4.83
N LYS A 197 26.24 -12.33 -5.06
CA LYS A 197 26.69 -11.40 -6.14
C LYS A 197 26.25 -11.85 -7.52
N LYS A 198 26.04 -13.15 -7.73
CA LYS A 198 25.56 -13.73 -9.00
C LYS A 198 24.03 -13.78 -9.11
N GLY A 199 23.30 -13.25 -8.12
CA GLY A 199 21.84 -13.25 -8.08
C GLY A 199 21.23 -14.56 -7.55
N ASP A 200 22.03 -15.47 -7.02
CA ASP A 200 21.59 -16.70 -6.38
C ASP A 200 21.03 -16.44 -4.97
N PHE A 201 19.93 -17.11 -4.65
CA PHE A 201 19.37 -17.03 -3.29
C PHE A 201 20.34 -17.62 -2.26
N ARG A 202 20.55 -16.93 -1.16
CA ARG A 202 21.42 -17.35 -0.07
C ARG A 202 20.64 -17.82 1.15
N GLU A 203 19.96 -16.90 1.80
CA GLU A 203 19.24 -17.16 3.04
C GLU A 203 18.22 -16.05 3.34
N VAL A 204 17.37 -16.32 4.32
CA VAL A 204 16.56 -15.30 5.00
C VAL A 204 17.11 -15.14 6.41
N ALA A 205 17.55 -13.95 6.77
CA ALA A 205 18.12 -13.62 8.06
C ALA A 205 17.23 -12.66 8.83
N ARG A 206 17.14 -12.80 10.15
CA ARG A 206 16.48 -11.80 11.00
C ARG A 206 17.18 -10.47 10.87
N ALA A 207 16.42 -9.38 10.68
CA ALA A 207 16.97 -8.04 10.63
C ALA A 207 16.69 -7.29 11.93
N PHE A 208 15.47 -6.87 12.15
CA PHE A 208 15.08 -6.12 13.35
C PHE A 208 13.60 -6.33 13.67
N GLU A 209 13.21 -5.84 14.85
CA GLU A 209 11.82 -5.87 15.30
C GLU A 209 11.39 -4.46 15.75
N LEU A 210 10.11 -4.14 15.54
CA LEU A 210 9.49 -2.94 16.12
C LEU A 210 8.74 -3.34 17.37
N LYS A 211 9.25 -2.95 18.51
CA LYS A 211 8.69 -3.23 19.83
C LYS A 211 8.24 -1.95 20.52
N GLY A 212 7.04 -1.94 21.08
CA GLY A 212 6.52 -0.77 21.78
C GLY A 212 5.00 -0.76 21.91
N HIS A 213 4.29 -1.45 21.02
CA HIS A 213 2.86 -1.68 21.19
C HIS A 213 2.57 -2.65 22.33
N THR A 214 1.38 -2.53 22.94
CA THR A 214 0.95 -3.37 24.06
C THR A 214 -0.08 -4.42 23.65
N ALA A 215 -0.48 -4.44 22.39
CA ALA A 215 -1.42 -5.42 21.83
C ALA A 215 -1.03 -5.75 20.40
N GLY A 216 -1.70 -6.72 19.81
CA GLY A 216 -1.48 -7.14 18.43
C GLY A 216 -1.55 -5.97 17.45
N ILE A 217 -0.78 -6.06 16.38
CA ILE A 217 -0.67 -5.02 15.34
C ILE A 217 -1.55 -5.41 14.16
N HIS A 218 -2.40 -4.49 13.72
CA HIS A 218 -3.28 -4.71 12.57
C HIS A 218 -2.55 -4.62 11.24
N CYS A 219 -1.70 -3.61 11.10
CA CYS A 219 -1.08 -3.26 9.83
C CYS A 219 0.14 -2.36 10.05
N PHE A 220 1.00 -2.31 9.07
CA PHE A 220 2.14 -1.42 9.03
C PHE A 220 2.43 -1.00 7.59
N SER A 221 3.25 0.04 7.43
CA SER A 221 3.60 0.59 6.12
C SER A 221 5.03 1.12 6.13
N PHE A 222 5.74 0.95 5.03
CA PHE A 222 7.07 1.54 4.80
C PHE A 222 6.95 2.89 4.10
N SER A 223 7.88 3.79 4.38
CA SER A 223 8.15 4.93 3.48
C SER A 223 8.81 4.45 2.18
N ASN A 224 8.80 5.29 1.14
CA ASN A 224 9.33 4.91 -0.17
C ASN A 224 10.82 4.53 -0.14
N ASP A 225 11.60 5.17 0.70
CA ASP A 225 13.03 4.87 0.89
C ASP A 225 13.31 3.71 1.86
N SER A 226 12.28 3.09 2.40
CA SER A 226 12.34 2.00 3.39
C SER A 226 13.03 2.39 4.73
N ARG A 227 13.24 3.68 4.99
CA ARG A 227 13.93 4.18 6.19
C ARG A 227 13.00 4.52 7.33
N ARG A 228 11.71 4.58 7.07
CA ARG A 228 10.66 4.85 8.07
C ARG A 228 9.58 3.82 7.96
N MET A 229 8.94 3.54 9.07
CA MET A 229 7.75 2.68 9.14
C MET A 229 6.70 3.33 10.03
N ALA A 230 5.45 3.01 9.75
CA ALA A 230 4.31 3.32 10.60
C ALA A 230 3.54 2.04 10.92
N THR A 231 3.04 1.94 12.14
CA THR A 231 2.29 0.79 12.65
C THR A 231 0.99 1.23 13.30
N VAL A 232 -0.04 0.41 13.24
CA VAL A 232 -1.32 0.61 13.95
C VAL A 232 -1.70 -0.65 14.68
N SER A 233 -2.11 -0.51 15.95
CA SER A 233 -2.34 -1.62 16.86
C SER A 233 -3.75 -1.61 17.47
N LYS A 234 -4.17 -2.79 17.94
CA LYS A 234 -5.35 -2.98 18.79
C LYS A 234 -5.26 -2.20 20.12
N ASP A 235 -4.08 -1.72 20.50
CA ASP A 235 -3.91 -0.87 21.68
C ASP A 235 -4.46 0.56 21.51
N GLY A 236 -4.99 0.90 20.32
CA GLY A 236 -5.56 2.20 20.02
C GLY A 236 -4.52 3.27 19.68
N THR A 237 -3.33 2.87 19.28
CA THR A 237 -2.26 3.78 18.88
C THR A 237 -1.73 3.44 17.50
N TRP A 238 -1.22 4.47 16.83
CA TRP A 238 -0.30 4.32 15.72
C TRP A 238 1.06 4.83 16.15
N LYS A 239 2.13 4.26 15.59
CA LYS A 239 3.50 4.62 15.92
C LYS A 239 4.30 4.87 14.66
N PHE A 240 5.22 5.81 14.75
CA PHE A 240 6.12 6.18 13.68
C PHE A 240 7.56 5.89 14.09
N TRP A 241 8.31 5.22 13.22
CA TRP A 241 9.60 4.60 13.54
C TRP A 241 10.67 5.05 12.56
N ASP A 242 11.87 5.26 13.08
CA ASP A 242 13.11 5.31 12.31
C ASP A 242 13.71 3.91 12.23
N THR A 243 13.72 3.35 11.03
CA THR A 243 14.23 2.01 10.75
C THR A 243 15.56 2.02 9.99
N ASP A 244 16.14 3.20 9.80
CA ASP A 244 17.45 3.38 9.19
C ASP A 244 18.55 3.14 10.24
N VAL A 245 18.72 1.88 10.63
CA VAL A 245 19.62 1.45 11.68
C VAL A 245 20.56 0.34 11.21
N GLU A 246 21.72 0.27 11.80
CA GLU A 246 22.69 -0.81 11.55
C GLU A 246 22.32 -2.04 12.37
N TYR A 247 21.27 -2.77 11.97
CA TYR A 247 20.77 -3.93 12.69
C TYR A 247 21.81 -5.06 12.81
N LYS A 248 22.75 -5.19 11.87
CA LYS A 248 23.87 -6.14 11.94
C LYS A 248 24.81 -5.83 13.11
N LYS A 249 24.84 -4.59 13.59
CA LYS A 249 25.54 -4.14 14.80
C LYS A 249 24.61 -4.07 16.02
N GLN A 250 23.47 -4.74 15.96
CA GLN A 250 22.47 -4.81 17.04
C GLN A 250 21.85 -3.46 17.43
N GLN A 251 21.77 -2.52 16.49
CA GLN A 251 20.99 -1.30 16.68
C GLN A 251 19.51 -1.60 16.47
N ASP A 252 18.70 -1.15 17.42
CA ASP A 252 17.24 -1.25 17.34
C ASP A 252 16.64 -0.03 16.63
N PRO A 253 15.51 -0.17 15.94
CA PRO A 253 14.76 0.97 15.43
C PRO A 253 14.35 1.93 16.53
N TYR A 254 14.26 3.22 16.19
CA TYR A 254 13.84 4.26 17.12
C TYR A 254 12.37 4.57 16.98
N LEU A 255 11.63 4.57 18.07
CA LEU A 255 10.28 5.10 18.13
C LEU A 255 10.33 6.63 18.12
N LEU A 256 9.83 7.24 17.05
CA LEU A 256 9.84 8.69 16.86
C LEU A 256 8.59 9.36 17.43
N LEU A 257 7.43 8.74 17.27
CA LEU A 257 6.16 9.32 17.67
C LEU A 257 5.12 8.23 17.95
N THR A 258 4.23 8.52 18.90
CA THR A 258 3.03 7.73 19.15
C THR A 258 1.81 8.66 19.05
N GLY A 259 0.86 8.30 18.21
CA GLY A 259 -0.44 8.96 18.10
C GLY A 259 -1.56 8.04 18.58
N ARG A 260 -2.66 8.64 19.03
CA ARG A 260 -3.89 7.91 19.35
C ARG A 260 -4.80 7.85 18.14
N CYS A 261 -5.48 6.73 17.95
CA CYS A 261 -6.44 6.56 16.88
C CYS A 261 -7.52 5.55 17.27
N GLU A 262 -8.63 5.58 16.55
CA GLU A 262 -9.56 4.47 16.51
C GLU A 262 -8.96 3.34 15.66
N ALA A 263 -9.04 2.11 16.13
CA ALA A 263 -8.44 0.94 15.51
C ALA A 263 -9.43 -0.22 15.44
N ALA A 264 -10.69 0.08 15.07
CA ALA A 264 -11.72 -0.93 14.85
C ALA A 264 -11.41 -1.75 13.59
N GLU A 265 -11.51 -3.05 13.68
CA GLU A 265 -11.30 -3.96 12.54
C GLU A 265 -12.43 -3.83 11.50
N PRO A 266 -12.08 -3.91 10.20
CA PRO A 266 -10.72 -3.95 9.64
C PRO A 266 -10.03 -2.59 9.77
N CYS A 267 -8.74 -2.62 10.06
CA CYS A 267 -7.91 -1.43 10.25
C CYS A 267 -6.64 -1.52 9.39
N ARG A 268 -6.37 -0.47 8.63
CA ARG A 268 -5.20 -0.35 7.77
C ARG A 268 -4.46 0.94 8.07
N ILE A 269 -3.17 0.95 7.78
CA ILE A 269 -2.33 2.15 7.81
C ILE A 269 -1.52 2.24 6.52
N ALA A 270 -1.40 3.46 5.98
CA ALA A 270 -0.53 3.77 4.87
C ALA A 270 0.33 4.98 5.24
N LEU A 271 1.63 4.85 5.06
CA LEU A 271 2.60 5.94 5.22
C LEU A 271 2.81 6.58 3.86
N SER A 272 2.77 7.93 3.80
CA SER A 272 3.09 8.63 2.55
C SER A 272 4.52 8.33 2.11
N PRO A 273 4.84 8.39 0.79
CA PRO A 273 6.18 8.06 0.28
C PRO A 273 7.30 8.84 0.96
N ASP A 274 7.05 10.11 1.28
CA ASP A 274 7.98 11.01 1.96
C ASP A 274 7.93 10.93 3.50
N ALA A 275 7.13 10.02 4.05
CA ALA A 275 6.95 9.81 5.48
C ALA A 275 6.36 11.00 6.27
N GLN A 276 5.73 11.97 5.61
CA GLN A 276 5.20 13.18 6.24
C GLN A 276 3.84 12.99 6.89
N VAL A 277 3.03 12.09 6.39
CA VAL A 277 1.69 11.80 6.90
C VAL A 277 1.41 10.30 6.90
N VAL A 278 0.52 9.89 7.79
CA VAL A 278 -0.08 8.54 7.80
C VAL A 278 -1.58 8.64 7.61
N ALA A 279 -2.14 7.71 6.86
CA ALA A 279 -3.57 7.50 6.76
C ALA A 279 -3.93 6.21 7.49
N VAL A 280 -4.89 6.27 8.40
CA VAL A 280 -5.41 5.12 9.15
C VAL A 280 -6.85 4.92 8.79
N SER A 281 -7.23 3.74 8.33
CA SER A 281 -8.63 3.35 8.16
C SER A 281 -9.08 2.52 9.36
N SER A 282 -10.26 2.87 9.88
CA SER A 282 -10.93 2.14 10.94
C SER A 282 -12.39 1.93 10.51
N GLY A 283 -12.76 0.69 10.21
CA GLY A 283 -14.03 0.42 9.56
C GLY A 283 -14.12 1.14 8.20
N ALA A 284 -15.13 1.98 8.03
CA ALA A 284 -15.37 2.76 6.80
C ALA A 284 -14.75 4.17 6.80
N ASP A 285 -14.11 4.57 7.91
CA ASP A 285 -13.56 5.91 8.10
C ASP A 285 -12.06 5.94 7.84
N ILE A 286 -11.58 7.06 7.34
CA ILE A 286 -10.14 7.31 7.13
C ILE A 286 -9.76 8.60 7.87
N VAL A 287 -8.67 8.54 8.62
CA VAL A 287 -8.10 9.71 9.30
C VAL A 287 -6.65 9.87 8.90
N VAL A 288 -6.25 11.07 8.55
CA VAL A 288 -4.87 11.42 8.17
C VAL A 288 -4.22 12.21 9.31
N TYR A 289 -3.04 11.76 9.71
CA TYR A 289 -2.26 12.35 10.81
C TYR A 289 -0.92 12.86 10.29
N ASN A 290 -0.44 13.93 10.91
CA ASN A 290 0.91 14.44 10.70
C ASN A 290 1.91 13.59 11.50
N THR A 291 2.96 13.09 10.85
CA THR A 291 3.96 12.24 11.50
C THR A 291 4.93 13.00 12.41
N ARG A 292 5.01 14.31 12.25
CA ARG A 292 5.90 15.17 13.05
C ARG A 292 5.30 15.52 14.40
N ARG A 293 3.98 15.78 14.45
CA ARG A 293 3.24 16.19 15.65
C ARG A 293 2.25 15.18 16.16
N GLY A 294 1.87 14.19 15.33
CA GLY A 294 0.87 13.19 15.65
C GLY A 294 -0.58 13.70 15.64
N GLU A 295 -0.80 14.91 15.15
CA GLU A 295 -2.12 15.54 15.13
C GLU A 295 -2.95 15.07 13.94
N GLU A 296 -4.26 14.96 14.19
CA GLU A 296 -5.25 14.73 13.13
C GLU A 296 -5.31 15.94 12.20
N GLU A 297 -5.12 15.71 10.91
CA GLU A 297 -5.13 16.74 9.87
C GLU A 297 -6.42 16.71 9.05
N GLU A 298 -6.90 15.52 8.72
CA GLU A 298 -8.10 15.31 7.90
C GLU A 298 -8.88 14.08 8.37
N ARG A 299 -10.19 14.17 8.24
CA ARG A 299 -11.09 13.05 8.53
C ARG A 299 -12.05 12.84 7.36
N ILE A 300 -12.12 11.61 6.89
CA ILE A 300 -13.00 11.17 5.80
C ILE A 300 -13.94 10.13 6.39
N ALA A 301 -15.10 10.58 6.82
CA ALA A 301 -16.10 9.70 7.41
C ALA A 301 -16.87 8.96 6.31
N GLY A 302 -17.09 7.67 6.51
CA GLY A 302 -17.86 6.85 5.58
C GLY A 302 -17.29 6.87 4.16
N ALA A 303 -15.99 6.73 4.00
CA ALA A 303 -15.31 6.80 2.70
C ALA A 303 -15.86 5.80 1.68
N HIS A 304 -16.40 4.69 2.16
CA HIS A 304 -17.05 3.65 1.35
C HIS A 304 -18.36 3.20 2.00
N GLY A 305 -19.21 2.53 1.23
CA GLY A 305 -20.47 1.96 1.73
C GLY A 305 -20.26 0.75 2.66
N ARG A 306 -19.06 0.24 2.71
CA ARG A 306 -18.58 -0.84 3.59
C ARG A 306 -17.25 -0.45 4.21
N CYS A 307 -16.66 -1.33 5.01
CA CYS A 307 -15.33 -1.12 5.55
C CYS A 307 -14.27 -0.98 4.47
N VAL A 308 -13.28 -0.12 4.71
CA VAL A 308 -12.11 0.03 3.83
C VAL A 308 -11.35 -1.29 3.77
N THR A 309 -11.14 -1.81 2.58
CA THR A 309 -10.42 -3.06 2.32
C THR A 309 -8.94 -2.82 2.01
N ASP A 310 -8.63 -1.70 1.39
CA ASP A 310 -7.26 -1.33 1.07
C ASP A 310 -7.08 0.18 1.03
N LEU A 311 -5.86 0.62 1.31
CA LEU A 311 -5.49 2.02 1.44
C LEU A 311 -4.04 2.19 0.97
N ALA A 312 -3.80 3.09 0.02
CA ALA A 312 -2.47 3.32 -0.52
C ALA A 312 -2.29 4.76 -1.00
N PHE A 313 -1.12 5.35 -0.72
CA PHE A 313 -0.70 6.57 -1.40
C PHE A 313 -0.14 6.23 -2.78
N ASP A 314 -0.33 7.13 -3.75
CA ASP A 314 0.38 7.03 -5.02
C ASP A 314 1.89 7.31 -4.82
N THR A 315 2.70 7.00 -5.82
CA THR A 315 4.16 7.13 -5.72
C THR A 315 4.64 8.57 -5.59
N THR A 316 3.83 9.55 -6.00
CA THR A 316 4.14 10.98 -5.87
C THR A 316 3.74 11.57 -4.52
N GLY A 317 2.90 10.86 -3.75
CA GLY A 317 2.32 11.37 -2.51
C GLY A 317 1.20 12.40 -2.70
N ARG A 318 0.76 12.66 -3.94
CA ARG A 318 -0.32 13.61 -4.23
C ARG A 318 -1.70 13.09 -3.89
N TYR A 319 -1.89 11.79 -4.01
CA TYR A 319 -3.19 11.15 -3.89
C TYR A 319 -3.16 10.00 -2.89
N LEU A 320 -4.28 9.84 -2.20
CA LEU A 320 -4.59 8.68 -1.38
C LEU A 320 -5.70 7.91 -2.06
N ALA A 321 -5.48 6.64 -2.34
CA ALA A 321 -6.48 5.74 -2.90
C ALA A 321 -7.05 4.84 -1.81
N SER A 322 -8.35 4.62 -1.84
CA SER A 322 -9.05 3.68 -0.96
C SER A 322 -10.02 2.79 -1.72
N ALA A 323 -10.18 1.59 -1.24
CA ALA A 323 -11.18 0.62 -1.68
C ALA A 323 -11.99 0.13 -0.49
N GLY A 324 -13.24 -0.25 -0.69
CA GLY A 324 -14.12 -0.74 0.38
C GLY A 324 -15.51 -1.12 -0.15
N ASP A 325 -15.77 -0.85 -1.42
CA ASP A 325 -16.97 -1.21 -2.16
C ASP A 325 -16.61 -1.41 -3.65
N ARG A 326 -17.54 -1.15 -4.56
CA ARG A 326 -17.30 -1.28 -6.00
C ARG A 326 -16.46 -0.17 -6.60
N ALA A 327 -16.32 0.96 -5.90
CA ALA A 327 -15.57 2.11 -6.37
C ALA A 327 -14.21 2.20 -5.69
N ILE A 328 -13.25 2.74 -6.42
CA ILE A 328 -11.97 3.20 -5.87
C ILE A 328 -12.10 4.71 -5.70
N ARG A 329 -11.83 5.22 -4.51
CA ARG A 329 -11.87 6.65 -4.25
C ARG A 329 -10.47 7.21 -4.13
N LEU A 330 -10.27 8.34 -4.80
CA LEU A 330 -9.02 9.08 -4.83
C LEU A 330 -9.21 10.40 -4.12
N PHE A 331 -8.35 10.67 -3.16
CA PHE A 331 -8.37 11.91 -2.38
C PHE A 331 -7.08 12.70 -2.58
N HIS A 332 -7.20 14.02 -2.62
CA HIS A 332 -6.02 14.89 -2.52
C HIS A 332 -5.34 14.71 -1.17
N ASN A 333 -4.02 14.57 -1.18
CA ASN A 333 -3.20 14.55 0.03
C ASN A 333 -2.85 15.98 0.47
N ALA A 334 -3.88 16.77 0.85
CA ALA A 334 -3.69 18.15 1.30
C ALA A 334 -2.82 18.25 2.56
N ALA A 335 -3.01 17.32 3.50
CA ALA A 335 -2.19 17.21 4.70
C ALA A 335 -0.71 17.02 4.39
N GLY A 336 -0.39 16.23 3.35
CA GLY A 336 0.98 16.04 2.88
C GLY A 336 1.60 17.30 2.34
N HIS A 337 0.86 18.09 1.57
CA HIS A 337 1.35 19.39 1.06
C HIS A 337 1.59 20.38 2.20
N ARG A 338 0.70 20.47 3.19
CA ARG A 338 0.90 21.29 4.38
C ARG A 338 2.14 20.88 5.18
N ALA A 339 2.34 19.57 5.35
CA ALA A 339 3.50 19.03 6.05
C ALA A 339 4.82 19.36 5.34
N VAL A 340 4.86 19.30 4.01
CA VAL A 340 6.02 19.70 3.21
C VAL A 340 6.34 21.18 3.42
N VAL A 341 5.35 22.06 3.37
CA VAL A 341 5.54 23.51 3.62
C VAL A 341 6.16 23.74 5.00
N GLU A 342 5.60 23.11 6.04
CA GLU A 342 6.09 23.28 7.42
C GLU A 342 7.53 22.79 7.58
N GLU A 343 7.85 21.61 7.06
CA GLU A 343 9.20 21.05 7.15
C GLU A 343 10.22 21.89 6.38
N MET A 344 9.92 22.27 5.14
CA MET A 344 10.83 23.05 4.31
C MET A 344 11.05 24.46 4.87
N GLU A 345 10.03 25.10 5.44
CA GLU A 345 10.18 26.38 6.15
C GLU A 345 11.07 26.27 7.39
N ALA A 346 10.95 25.18 8.15
CA ALA A 346 11.83 24.91 9.29
C ALA A 346 13.28 24.71 8.86
N MET A 347 13.51 24.03 7.73
CA MET A 347 14.85 23.84 7.16
C MET A 347 15.45 25.15 6.62
N LEU A 348 14.63 26.03 6.00
CA LEU A 348 15.07 27.34 5.54
C LEU A 348 15.66 28.20 6.65
N LYS A 349 15.10 28.14 7.86
CA LYS A 349 15.59 28.86 9.02
C LYS A 349 16.97 28.42 9.49
N LYS A 350 17.38 27.21 9.14
CA LYS A 350 18.62 26.58 9.59
C LYS A 350 19.75 26.60 8.56
N THR A 351 19.47 26.93 7.31
CA THR A 351 20.48 26.87 6.24
C THR A 351 20.78 28.26 5.69
N SER A 352 22.07 28.53 5.46
CA SER A 352 22.57 29.72 4.79
C SER A 352 23.03 29.45 3.35
N ASN A 353 23.08 28.21 2.93
CA ASN A 353 23.51 27.84 1.59
C ASN A 353 22.48 28.28 0.55
N LYS A 354 22.90 29.14 -0.38
CA LYS A 354 22.03 29.76 -1.39
C LYS A 354 21.31 28.71 -2.26
N ALA A 355 22.03 27.72 -2.80
CA ALA A 355 21.44 26.68 -3.66
C ALA A 355 20.41 25.82 -2.90
N THR A 356 20.72 25.50 -1.65
CA THR A 356 19.79 24.76 -0.77
C THR A 356 18.53 25.59 -0.49
N ARG A 357 18.69 26.88 -0.18
CA ARG A 357 17.55 27.79 0.05
C ARG A 357 16.65 27.91 -1.18
N GLU A 358 17.21 28.09 -2.38
CA GLU A 358 16.45 28.16 -3.63
C GLU A 358 15.64 26.89 -3.88
N ARG A 359 16.23 25.73 -3.63
CA ARG A 359 15.54 24.43 -3.76
C ARG A 359 14.38 24.30 -2.78
N LEU A 360 14.59 24.66 -1.51
CA LEU A 360 13.55 24.62 -0.47
C LEU A 360 12.40 25.58 -0.80
N GLU A 361 12.71 26.80 -1.26
CA GLU A 361 11.71 27.79 -1.69
C GLU A 361 10.88 27.31 -2.86
N GLN A 362 11.49 26.61 -3.83
CA GLN A 362 10.76 25.98 -4.93
C GLN A 362 9.81 24.89 -4.45
N GLN A 363 10.23 24.05 -3.51
CA GLN A 363 9.39 23.00 -2.93
C GLN A 363 8.21 23.60 -2.16
N ILE A 364 8.42 24.64 -1.39
CA ILE A 364 7.37 25.37 -0.66
C ILE A 364 6.38 25.98 -1.65
N SER A 365 6.86 26.64 -2.69
CA SER A 365 6.02 27.26 -3.72
C SER A 365 5.17 26.21 -4.45
N GLY A 366 5.75 25.07 -4.80
CA GLY A 366 5.04 23.96 -5.44
C GLY A 366 3.92 23.40 -4.55
N ALA A 367 4.21 23.17 -3.27
CA ALA A 367 3.23 22.68 -2.30
C ALA A 367 2.09 23.70 -2.06
N ARG A 368 2.41 24.98 -1.96
CA ARG A 368 1.39 26.05 -1.81
C ARG A 368 0.50 26.17 -3.04
N LYS A 369 1.05 26.03 -4.25
CA LYS A 369 0.26 26.02 -5.50
C LYS A 369 -0.69 24.82 -5.53
N ALA A 370 -0.22 23.63 -5.11
CA ALA A 370 -1.06 22.44 -5.02
C ALA A 370 -2.22 22.64 -4.03
N LEU A 371 -1.96 23.22 -2.85
CA LEU A 371 -3.00 23.57 -1.87
C LEU A 371 -4.01 24.56 -2.42
N ALA A 372 -3.55 25.62 -3.08
CA ALA A 372 -4.42 26.62 -3.71
C ALA A 372 -5.32 25.98 -4.78
N ALA A 373 -4.80 25.07 -5.59
CA ALA A 373 -5.58 24.34 -6.59
C ALA A 373 -6.65 23.43 -5.95
N ILE A 374 -6.34 22.80 -4.81
CA ILE A 374 -7.29 21.94 -4.07
C ILE A 374 -8.42 22.80 -3.47
N TYR A 375 -8.10 23.88 -2.79
CA TYR A 375 -9.09 24.72 -2.08
C TYR A 375 -9.69 25.82 -2.94
N GLY A 376 -9.07 26.21 -4.03
CA GLY A 376 -9.52 27.28 -4.94
C GLY A 376 -10.67 26.90 -5.87
N LYS A 377 -11.01 25.62 -5.97
CA LYS A 377 -12.19 25.14 -6.71
C LYS A 377 -13.44 25.30 -5.85
N LYS A 378 -13.89 26.53 -5.69
CA LYS A 378 -15.27 26.80 -5.27
C LYS A 378 -16.19 26.48 -6.45
N HIS A 379 -17.05 25.52 -6.27
CA HIS A 379 -18.19 25.30 -7.16
C HIS A 379 -19.31 26.28 -6.88
#